data_0ee0e42f920c9ace70da6c4c30be80d1
#
_entry.id   0ee0e42f920c9ace70da6c4c30be80d1
#
_cell.length_a   1.000
_cell.length_b   1.000
_cell.length_c   1.000
_cell.angle_alpha   90.00
_cell.angle_beta   90.00
_cell.angle_gamma   90.00
#
_symmetry.space_group_name_H-M   'P 1'
#
loop_
_entity.id
_entity.type
_entity.pdbx_description
1 polymer ?
#
loop_
_entity_poly.entity_id
_entity_poly.type
_entity_poly.pdbx_seq_one_letter_code
_entity_poly.pdbx_strand_id
1 'polypeptide(L)'
;MLGKNPEKLPELFRPMLVDFIDDKHELVLLSDKIDWNYFENEFSPLYSKVGNPSHPIRFMVGCLLLKHLYNLGDETLEKAWIMNPYMQYFCGRVFFEHEFPCDPSNFVHFRKRIGEKGIEKIFAYSVRMHDAKMNTSNFVLSDTTVQENNTTFPTDAKLCKKVIDYCNKIAEKEGIKQRQRYTKVSKQMVRNTYNGK
;
A
#
# COMPACT_ATOMS: atom_id res chain seq x y z
N MET A 1 8.49 5.79 22.97
CA MET A 1 8.57 4.47 23.63
C MET A 1 7.64 3.51 22.89
N LEU A 2 8.01 2.22 22.74
CA LEU A 2 7.14 1.23 22.11
C LEU A 2 6.03 0.81 23.08
N GLY A 3 4.79 0.74 22.60
CA GLY A 3 3.65 0.19 23.33
C GLY A 3 3.72 -1.33 23.39
N LYS A 4 3.21 -1.90 24.48
CA LYS A 4 3.17 -3.35 24.68
C LYS A 4 1.90 -3.94 24.07
N ASN A 5 1.99 -5.17 23.57
CA ASN A 5 0.80 -5.93 23.21
C ASN A 5 -0.07 -6.20 24.44
N PRO A 6 -1.40 -6.25 24.30
CA PRO A 6 -2.30 -6.61 25.39
C PRO A 6 -1.96 -8.00 25.95
N GLU A 7 -2.03 -8.14 27.29
CA GLU A 7 -1.86 -9.44 27.93
C GLU A 7 -3.12 -10.29 27.73
N LYS A 8 -2.93 -11.58 27.45
CA LYS A 8 -4.03 -12.55 27.28
C LYS A 8 -4.51 -13.08 28.63
N LEU A 9 -4.95 -12.17 29.51
CA LEU A 9 -5.52 -12.56 30.79
C LEU A 9 -7.05 -12.56 30.71
N PRO A 10 -7.74 -13.64 31.10
CA PRO A 10 -9.20 -13.68 31.09
C PRO A 10 -9.77 -12.70 32.12
N GLU A 11 -10.76 -11.93 31.73
CA GLU A 11 -11.55 -11.09 32.60
C GLU A 11 -12.91 -11.76 32.87
N LEU A 12 -13.39 -11.73 34.12
CA LEU A 12 -14.58 -12.47 34.54
C LEU A 12 -15.87 -12.11 33.79
N PHE A 13 -15.99 -10.84 33.36
CA PHE A 13 -17.22 -10.31 32.75
C PHE A 13 -17.02 -9.86 31.29
N ARG A 14 -15.85 -10.10 30.69
CA ARG A 14 -15.55 -9.67 29.35
C ARG A 14 -15.02 -10.86 28.53
N PRO A 15 -15.82 -11.40 27.58
CA PRO A 15 -15.38 -12.53 26.76
C PRO A 15 -14.20 -12.10 25.88
N MET A 16 -13.23 -12.99 25.73
CA MET A 16 -12.14 -12.79 24.80
C MET A 16 -12.64 -12.97 23.37
N LEU A 17 -11.99 -12.31 22.41
CA LEU A 17 -12.32 -12.45 20.99
C LEU A 17 -12.30 -13.92 20.54
N VAL A 18 -11.35 -14.70 21.02
CA VAL A 18 -11.23 -16.14 20.71
C VAL A 18 -12.42 -16.99 21.14
N ASP A 19 -13.23 -16.50 22.10
CA ASP A 19 -14.37 -17.27 22.64
C ASP A 19 -15.60 -17.21 21.72
N PHE A 20 -15.67 -16.24 20.80
CA PHE A 20 -16.85 -16.04 19.94
C PHE A 20 -16.56 -15.86 18.45
N ILE A 21 -15.28 -15.75 18.04
CA ILE A 21 -14.90 -15.72 16.62
C ILE A 21 -14.72 -17.16 16.09
N ASP A 22 -14.96 -17.33 14.78
CA ASP A 22 -14.69 -18.60 14.10
C ASP A 22 -13.18 -18.76 13.85
N ASP A 23 -12.58 -19.81 14.39
CA ASP A 23 -11.18 -20.17 14.23
C ASP A 23 -10.79 -20.50 12.78
N LYS A 24 -11.77 -20.87 11.94
CA LYS A 24 -11.58 -21.19 10.51
C LYS A 24 -11.66 -19.95 9.61
N HIS A 25 -11.98 -18.80 10.16
CA HIS A 25 -12.06 -17.56 9.39
C HIS A 25 -10.70 -17.20 8.81
N GLU A 26 -10.69 -16.71 7.56
CA GLU A 26 -9.45 -16.39 6.80
C GLU A 26 -8.47 -15.48 7.55
N LEU A 27 -8.97 -14.44 8.23
CA LEU A 27 -8.13 -13.54 9.02
C LEU A 27 -7.54 -14.20 10.26
N VAL A 28 -8.22 -15.16 10.88
CA VAL A 28 -7.68 -15.91 12.01
C VAL A 28 -6.54 -16.80 11.53
N LEU A 29 -6.80 -17.59 10.49
CA LEU A 29 -5.79 -18.45 9.87
C LEU A 29 -4.58 -17.66 9.35
N LEU A 30 -4.81 -16.47 8.81
CA LEU A 30 -3.73 -15.58 8.35
C LEU A 30 -2.93 -15.02 9.55
N SER A 31 -3.63 -14.59 10.62
CA SER A 31 -3.00 -14.10 11.84
C SER A 31 -2.05 -15.12 12.46
N ASP A 32 -2.46 -16.40 12.47
CA ASP A 32 -1.68 -17.49 13.06
C ASP A 32 -0.48 -17.91 12.20
N LYS A 33 -0.53 -17.65 10.89
CA LYS A 33 0.57 -17.90 9.97
C LYS A 33 1.65 -16.82 9.99
N ILE A 34 1.29 -15.60 10.39
CA ILE A 34 2.24 -14.47 10.44
C ILE A 34 3.12 -14.59 11.68
N ASP A 35 4.43 -14.60 11.49
CA ASP A 35 5.38 -14.42 12.59
C ASP A 35 5.44 -12.94 12.99
N TRP A 36 4.61 -12.57 13.96
CA TRP A 36 4.57 -11.19 14.48
C TRP A 36 5.85 -10.77 15.18
N ASN A 37 6.62 -11.72 15.74
CA ASN A 37 7.89 -11.42 16.37
C ASN A 37 8.94 -10.92 15.37
N TYR A 38 8.84 -11.37 14.11
CA TYR A 38 9.69 -10.84 13.04
C TYR A 38 9.53 -9.32 12.92
N PHE A 39 8.30 -8.82 12.86
CA PHE A 39 8.03 -7.39 12.75
C PHE A 39 8.40 -6.63 14.04
N GLU A 40 8.17 -7.22 15.19
CA GLU A 40 8.57 -6.60 16.46
C GLU A 40 10.09 -6.44 16.57
N ASN A 41 10.85 -7.46 16.21
CA ASN A 41 12.32 -7.40 16.21
C ASN A 41 12.84 -6.41 15.17
N GLU A 42 12.21 -6.33 14.00
CA GLU A 42 12.63 -5.46 12.91
C GLU A 42 12.36 -3.98 13.21
N PHE A 43 11.21 -3.66 13.79
CA PHE A 43 10.78 -2.27 13.96
C PHE A 43 10.96 -1.71 15.37
N SER A 44 11.12 -2.54 16.40
CA SER A 44 11.36 -2.06 17.77
C SER A 44 12.59 -1.15 17.91
N PRO A 45 13.71 -1.37 17.19
CA PRO A 45 14.86 -0.47 17.25
C PRO A 45 14.59 0.96 16.78
N LEU A 46 13.52 1.17 15.99
CA LEU A 46 13.12 2.48 15.50
C LEU A 46 12.38 3.33 16.56
N TYR A 47 12.14 2.76 17.72
CA TYR A 47 11.44 3.44 18.81
C TYR A 47 12.39 3.86 19.92
N SER A 48 12.19 5.07 20.44
CA SER A 48 12.94 5.56 21.60
C SER A 48 12.57 4.76 22.85
N LYS A 49 13.52 4.66 23.80
CA LYS A 49 13.28 4.07 25.12
C LYS A 49 12.51 5.02 26.06
N VAL A 50 12.44 6.30 25.72
CA VAL A 50 11.85 7.36 26.55
C VAL A 50 10.74 8.06 25.77
N GLY A 51 9.73 8.55 26.48
CA GLY A 51 8.62 9.31 25.91
C GLY A 51 7.27 8.62 26.06
N ASN A 52 6.24 9.17 25.41
CA ASN A 52 4.91 8.60 25.44
C ASN A 52 4.86 7.24 24.70
N PRO A 53 4.20 6.20 25.26
CA PRO A 53 4.05 4.91 24.59
C PRO A 53 3.30 5.07 23.25
N SER A 54 3.85 4.49 22.19
CA SER A 54 3.16 4.37 20.90
C SER A 54 2.29 3.12 20.90
N HIS A 55 1.53 2.95 19.81
CA HIS A 55 0.77 1.70 19.61
C HIS A 55 1.71 0.52 19.35
N PRO A 56 1.31 -0.72 19.72
CA PRO A 56 2.09 -1.93 19.47
C PRO A 56 2.39 -2.09 17.96
N ILE A 57 3.54 -2.65 17.65
CA ILE A 57 3.95 -2.89 16.25
C ILE A 57 2.97 -3.83 15.55
N ARG A 58 2.53 -4.89 16.22
CA ARG A 58 1.52 -5.81 15.68
C ARG A 58 0.25 -5.08 15.26
N PHE A 59 -0.23 -4.14 16.07
CA PHE A 59 -1.42 -3.34 15.75
C PHE A 59 -1.18 -2.50 14.48
N MET A 60 -0.06 -1.76 14.42
CA MET A 60 0.23 -0.87 13.31
C MET A 60 0.48 -1.62 11.99
N VAL A 61 1.24 -2.71 12.03
CA VAL A 61 1.50 -3.57 10.86
C VAL A 61 0.22 -4.30 10.44
N GLY A 62 -0.55 -4.82 11.40
CA GLY A 62 -1.83 -5.47 11.14
C GLY A 62 -2.80 -4.54 10.41
N CYS A 63 -2.95 -3.31 10.88
CA CYS A 63 -3.78 -2.30 10.22
C CYS A 63 -3.29 -1.97 8.79
N LEU A 64 -1.97 -1.88 8.55
CA LEU A 64 -1.44 -1.67 7.21
C LEU A 64 -1.74 -2.85 6.28
N LEU A 65 -1.60 -4.08 6.76
CA LEU A 65 -1.94 -5.28 5.99
C LEU A 65 -3.44 -5.34 5.66
N LEU A 66 -4.32 -5.09 6.63
CA LEU A 66 -5.77 -5.03 6.42
C LEU A 66 -6.17 -3.93 5.42
N LYS A 67 -5.52 -2.77 5.51
CA LYS A 67 -5.74 -1.67 4.56
C LYS A 67 -5.50 -2.12 3.11
N HIS A 68 -4.40 -2.82 2.86
CA HIS A 68 -4.07 -3.32 1.53
C HIS A 68 -4.95 -4.51 1.12
N LEU A 69 -5.22 -5.43 2.04
CA LEU A 69 -6.04 -6.62 1.78
C LEU A 69 -7.47 -6.26 1.36
N TYR A 70 -8.07 -5.25 2.02
CA TYR A 70 -9.44 -4.81 1.77
C TYR A 70 -9.54 -3.51 0.97
N ASN A 71 -8.42 -2.98 0.48
CA ASN A 71 -8.35 -1.72 -0.28
C ASN A 71 -9.03 -0.54 0.45
N LEU A 72 -8.71 -0.36 1.74
CA LEU A 72 -9.29 0.65 2.61
C LEU A 72 -8.42 1.91 2.70
N GLY A 73 -9.04 3.07 2.87
CA GLY A 73 -8.37 4.30 3.32
C GLY A 73 -8.09 4.29 4.83
N ASP A 74 -7.30 5.23 5.34
CA ASP A 74 -6.99 5.29 6.78
C ASP A 74 -8.27 5.54 7.62
N GLU A 75 -9.18 6.40 7.16
CA GLU A 75 -10.46 6.69 7.85
C GLU A 75 -11.50 5.56 7.70
N THR A 76 -11.53 4.89 6.54
CA THR A 76 -12.47 3.78 6.31
C THR A 76 -12.03 2.52 7.04
N LEU A 77 -10.73 2.33 7.24
CA LEU A 77 -10.20 1.26 8.06
C LEU A 77 -10.68 1.35 9.50
N GLU A 78 -10.67 2.55 10.11
CA GLU A 78 -11.18 2.78 11.46
C GLU A 78 -12.60 2.23 11.63
N LYS A 79 -13.51 2.67 10.75
CA LYS A 79 -14.92 2.24 10.79
C LYS A 79 -15.08 0.73 10.59
N ALA A 80 -14.35 0.15 9.63
CA ALA A 80 -14.40 -1.28 9.37
C ALA A 80 -13.84 -2.11 10.54
N TRP A 81 -12.77 -1.63 11.16
CA TRP A 81 -12.10 -2.31 12.26
C TRP A 81 -12.98 -2.34 13.54
N ILE A 82 -13.65 -1.23 13.88
CA ILE A 82 -14.57 -1.16 15.04
C ILE A 82 -15.71 -2.18 14.88
N MET A 83 -16.22 -2.37 13.67
CA MET A 83 -17.36 -3.25 13.40
C MET A 83 -16.97 -4.73 13.24
N ASN A 84 -15.67 -5.04 13.12
CA ASN A 84 -15.24 -6.39 12.75
C ASN A 84 -14.30 -7.01 13.80
N PRO A 85 -14.78 -8.00 14.58
CA PRO A 85 -13.99 -8.68 15.60
C PRO A 85 -12.79 -9.43 15.01
N TYR A 86 -12.89 -9.94 13.79
CA TYR A 86 -11.78 -10.62 13.12
C TYR A 86 -10.63 -9.68 12.78
N MET A 87 -10.93 -8.44 12.37
CA MET A 87 -9.90 -7.41 12.15
C MET A 87 -9.22 -7.01 13.46
N GLN A 88 -9.98 -6.94 14.55
CA GLN A 88 -9.44 -6.66 15.88
C GLN A 88 -8.52 -7.80 16.35
N TYR A 89 -8.94 -9.04 16.20
CA TYR A 89 -8.11 -10.21 16.50
C TYR A 89 -6.81 -10.22 15.68
N PHE A 90 -6.91 -9.99 14.38
CA PHE A 90 -5.76 -9.91 13.49
C PHE A 90 -4.74 -8.87 13.95
N CYS A 91 -5.21 -7.71 14.39
CA CYS A 91 -4.38 -6.64 14.94
C CYS A 91 -3.87 -6.91 16.38
N GLY A 92 -4.15 -8.09 16.95
CA GLY A 92 -3.63 -8.51 18.25
C GLY A 92 -4.43 -8.02 19.44
N ARG A 93 -5.72 -7.69 19.25
CA ARG A 93 -6.62 -7.41 20.37
C ARG A 93 -7.06 -8.71 21.02
N VAL A 94 -7.23 -8.66 22.34
CA VAL A 94 -7.70 -9.80 23.15
C VAL A 94 -9.20 -9.70 23.37
N PHE A 95 -9.69 -8.52 23.63
CA PHE A 95 -11.09 -8.19 23.86
C PHE A 95 -11.65 -7.36 22.72
N PHE A 96 -12.96 -7.44 22.52
CA PHE A 96 -13.64 -6.57 21.56
C PHE A 96 -13.62 -5.11 22.06
N GLU A 97 -13.20 -4.20 21.18
CA GLU A 97 -13.11 -2.77 21.43
C GLU A 97 -14.14 -2.03 20.59
N HIS A 98 -14.86 -1.10 21.23
CA HIS A 98 -15.91 -0.30 20.59
C HIS A 98 -15.37 1.01 19.97
N GLU A 99 -14.12 1.33 20.29
CA GLU A 99 -13.45 2.54 19.80
C GLU A 99 -12.13 2.17 19.14
N PHE A 100 -11.77 2.93 18.11
CA PHE A 100 -10.47 2.74 17.47
C PHE A 100 -9.36 3.33 18.34
N PRO A 101 -8.29 2.57 18.64
CA PRO A 101 -7.32 2.98 19.67
C PRO A 101 -6.37 4.10 19.25
N CYS A 102 -6.43 4.57 18.01
CA CYS A 102 -5.53 5.61 17.52
C CYS A 102 -6.18 6.54 16.50
N ASP A 103 -5.62 7.72 16.33
CA ASP A 103 -5.99 8.64 15.26
C ASP A 103 -5.40 8.17 13.90
N PRO A 104 -6.12 8.34 12.77
CA PRO A 104 -5.62 8.00 11.43
C PRO A 104 -4.25 8.62 11.10
N SER A 105 -3.92 9.79 11.65
CA SER A 105 -2.59 10.42 11.49
C SER A 105 -1.44 9.56 12.02
N ASN A 106 -1.70 8.67 13.00
CA ASN A 106 -0.70 7.77 13.55
C ASN A 106 -0.16 6.80 12.49
N PHE A 107 -0.97 6.43 11.48
CA PHE A 107 -0.49 5.61 10.35
C PHE A 107 0.48 6.38 9.46
N VAL A 108 0.27 7.68 9.29
CA VAL A 108 1.21 8.54 8.55
C VAL A 108 2.55 8.61 9.30
N HIS A 109 2.50 8.79 10.63
CA HIS A 109 3.70 8.82 11.46
C HIS A 109 4.42 7.47 11.48
N PHE A 110 3.67 6.38 11.53
CA PHE A 110 4.24 5.04 11.48
C PHE A 110 4.93 4.76 10.14
N ARG A 111 4.25 5.04 9.00
CA ARG A 111 4.84 4.89 7.66
C ARG A 111 6.12 5.72 7.50
N LYS A 112 6.13 6.96 7.99
CA LYS A 112 7.35 7.80 7.99
C LYS A 112 8.47 7.21 8.84
N ARG A 113 8.14 6.60 9.99
CA ARG A 113 9.12 5.99 10.91
C ARG A 113 9.78 4.76 10.32
N ILE A 114 9.00 3.83 9.76
CA ILE A 114 9.55 2.61 9.13
C ILE A 114 10.24 2.92 7.79
N GLY A 115 9.84 4.00 7.12
CA GLY A 115 10.36 4.43 5.83
C GLY A 115 10.08 3.44 4.70
N GLU A 116 10.63 3.72 3.53
CA GLU A 116 10.47 2.89 2.33
C GLU A 116 10.99 1.47 2.55
N LYS A 117 12.17 1.33 3.14
CA LYS A 117 12.78 0.03 3.47
C LYS A 117 11.92 -0.83 4.41
N GLY A 118 11.21 -0.21 5.36
CA GLY A 118 10.30 -0.94 6.24
C GLY A 118 9.06 -1.45 5.49
N ILE A 119 8.52 -0.66 4.59
CA ILE A 119 7.41 -1.07 3.71
C ILE A 119 7.82 -2.21 2.79
N GLU A 120 9.03 -2.12 2.18
CA GLU A 120 9.60 -3.19 1.36
C GLU A 120 9.75 -4.51 2.15
N LYS A 121 10.18 -4.44 3.42
CA LYS A 121 10.28 -5.63 4.28
C LYS A 121 8.93 -6.28 4.58
N ILE A 122 7.88 -5.48 4.83
CA ILE A 122 6.53 -5.98 5.03
C ILE A 122 6.05 -6.67 3.74
N PHE A 123 6.26 -6.04 2.58
CA PHE A 123 5.91 -6.60 1.28
C PHE A 123 6.69 -7.89 0.98
N ALA A 124 8.01 -7.87 1.13
CA ALA A 124 8.85 -9.05 0.91
C ALA A 124 8.47 -10.22 1.85
N TYR A 125 8.03 -9.93 3.08
CA TYR A 125 7.50 -10.94 4.00
C TYR A 125 6.21 -11.56 3.47
N SER A 126 5.26 -10.75 2.99
CA SER A 126 3.99 -11.25 2.43
C SER A 126 4.22 -12.12 1.19
N VAL A 127 5.15 -11.73 0.30
CA VAL A 127 5.52 -12.54 -0.87
C VAL A 127 6.09 -13.89 -0.45
N ARG A 128 7.05 -13.91 0.50
CA ARG A 128 7.63 -15.18 1.02
C ARG A 128 6.61 -16.13 1.63
N MET A 129 5.57 -15.60 2.27
CA MET A 129 4.47 -16.44 2.79
C MET A 129 3.70 -17.15 1.67
N HIS A 130 3.63 -16.54 0.48
CA HIS A 130 3.00 -17.13 -0.70
C HIS A 130 3.93 -18.08 -1.45
N ASP A 131 5.24 -17.79 -1.53
CA ASP A 131 6.23 -18.60 -2.24
C ASP A 131 6.33 -20.02 -1.69
N ALA A 132 6.11 -20.23 -0.41
CA ALA A 132 6.05 -21.57 0.19
C ALA A 132 4.95 -22.47 -0.42
N LYS A 133 3.93 -21.88 -1.08
CA LYS A 133 2.89 -22.58 -1.83
C LYS A 133 3.12 -22.60 -3.34
N MET A 134 3.95 -21.70 -3.88
CA MET A 134 4.15 -21.52 -5.32
C MET A 134 5.27 -22.38 -5.91
N ASN A 135 6.02 -23.12 -5.10
CA ASN A 135 7.09 -24.02 -5.59
C ASN A 135 6.61 -25.20 -6.50
N THR A 136 5.33 -25.21 -6.87
CA THR A 136 4.74 -26.19 -7.79
C THR A 136 4.36 -25.64 -9.18
N SER A 137 4.53 -24.35 -9.45
CA SER A 137 4.23 -23.78 -10.77
C SER A 137 5.38 -22.93 -11.30
N ASN A 138 6.01 -23.37 -12.39
CA ASN A 138 7.06 -22.64 -13.12
C ASN A 138 6.53 -21.44 -13.94
N PHE A 139 5.38 -20.87 -13.58
CA PHE A 139 4.80 -19.74 -14.30
C PHE A 139 4.81 -18.48 -13.42
N VAL A 140 5.65 -17.52 -13.77
CA VAL A 140 5.59 -16.15 -13.28
C VAL A 140 4.71 -15.35 -14.25
N LEU A 141 3.46 -15.09 -13.85
CA LEU A 141 2.61 -14.11 -14.52
C LEU A 141 3.00 -12.73 -14.01
N SER A 142 3.84 -12.04 -14.77
CA SER A 142 4.14 -10.63 -14.56
C SER A 142 3.15 -9.80 -15.39
N ASP A 143 2.11 -9.28 -14.75
CA ASP A 143 1.26 -8.25 -15.37
C ASP A 143 1.97 -6.90 -15.23
N THR A 144 2.71 -6.53 -16.27
CA THR A 144 3.40 -5.23 -16.37
C THR A 144 2.59 -4.24 -17.18
N THR A 145 1.29 -4.16 -16.98
CA THR A 145 0.51 -3.02 -17.49
C THR A 145 0.81 -1.78 -16.62
N VAL A 146 1.96 -1.19 -16.87
CA VAL A 146 2.23 0.18 -16.41
C VAL A 146 1.35 1.11 -17.24
N GLN A 147 0.17 1.40 -16.75
CA GLN A 147 -0.66 2.46 -17.30
C GLN A 147 0.01 3.78 -16.92
N GLU A 148 0.61 4.44 -17.89
CA GLU A 148 1.16 5.78 -17.69
C GLU A 148 0.03 6.70 -17.20
N ASN A 149 0.17 7.23 -15.98
CA ASN A 149 -0.81 8.13 -15.34
C ASN A 149 -1.03 9.46 -16.07
N ASN A 150 -0.45 9.65 -17.25
CA ASN A 150 -0.47 10.90 -18.02
C ASN A 150 -0.88 10.68 -19.48
N THR A 151 -1.87 9.83 -19.71
CA THR A 151 -2.49 9.72 -21.05
C THR A 151 -3.33 10.97 -21.32
N THR A 152 -2.72 11.94 -21.97
CA THR A 152 -3.44 13.07 -22.54
C THR A 152 -4.43 12.53 -23.58
N PHE A 153 -5.72 12.89 -23.46
CA PHE A 153 -6.76 12.47 -24.43
C PHE A 153 -6.24 12.62 -25.87
N PRO A 154 -6.18 11.55 -26.66
CA PRO A 154 -5.57 11.57 -27.98
C PRO A 154 -6.48 12.33 -28.96
N THR A 155 -6.11 13.57 -29.25
CA THR A 155 -6.67 14.28 -30.42
C THR A 155 -5.68 14.11 -31.58
N ASP A 156 -6.19 14.05 -32.82
CA ASP A 156 -5.36 13.90 -34.02
C ASP A 156 -4.24 14.94 -34.09
N ALA A 157 -4.54 16.19 -33.71
CA ALA A 157 -3.54 17.26 -33.67
C ALA A 157 -2.41 16.98 -32.66
N LYS A 158 -2.71 16.38 -31.50
CA LYS A 158 -1.70 16.00 -30.50
C LYS A 158 -0.88 14.82 -30.95
N LEU A 159 -1.52 13.83 -31.60
CA LEU A 159 -0.82 12.68 -32.17
C LEU A 159 0.13 13.11 -33.28
N CYS A 160 -0.33 13.92 -34.24
CA CYS A 160 0.50 14.48 -35.30
C CYS A 160 1.67 15.27 -34.74
N LYS A 161 1.46 16.08 -33.70
CA LYS A 161 2.56 16.79 -33.04
C LYS A 161 3.57 15.83 -32.42
N LYS A 162 3.14 14.79 -31.72
CA LYS A 162 4.05 13.76 -31.15
C LYS A 162 4.88 13.08 -32.23
N VAL A 163 4.27 12.73 -33.36
CA VAL A 163 5.00 12.13 -34.51
C VAL A 163 6.04 13.09 -35.05
N ILE A 164 5.71 14.36 -35.26
CA ILE A 164 6.66 15.39 -35.76
C ILE A 164 7.81 15.57 -34.77
N ASP A 165 7.53 15.68 -33.45
CA ASP A 165 8.54 15.84 -32.43
C ASP A 165 9.47 14.60 -32.36
N TYR A 166 8.92 13.39 -32.55
CA TYR A 166 9.68 12.15 -32.57
C TYR A 166 10.57 12.04 -33.81
N CYS A 167 10.05 12.36 -35.01
CA CYS A 167 10.83 12.39 -36.23
C CYS A 167 12.00 13.43 -36.16
N ASN A 168 11.74 14.59 -35.56
CA ASN A 168 12.79 15.59 -35.37
C ASN A 168 13.91 15.08 -34.44
N LYS A 169 13.56 14.36 -33.36
CA LYS A 169 14.54 13.75 -32.46
C LYS A 169 15.40 12.69 -33.15
N ILE A 170 14.77 11.84 -33.99
CA ILE A 170 15.51 10.84 -34.76
C ILE A 170 16.46 11.53 -35.75
N ALA A 171 15.98 12.53 -36.48
CA ALA A 171 16.81 13.26 -37.45
C ALA A 171 18.00 13.97 -36.78
N GLU A 172 17.81 14.52 -35.58
CA GLU A 172 18.94 15.09 -34.80
C GLU A 172 19.94 14.01 -34.37
N LYS A 173 19.45 12.85 -33.89
CA LYS A 173 20.30 11.72 -33.46
C LYS A 173 21.13 11.17 -34.61
N GLU A 174 20.54 11.06 -35.79
CA GLU A 174 21.18 10.51 -37.00
C GLU A 174 21.92 11.56 -37.83
N GLY A 175 22.00 12.83 -37.36
CA GLY A 175 22.69 13.90 -38.05
C GLY A 175 22.04 14.33 -39.38
N ILE A 176 20.79 14.02 -39.60
CA ILE A 176 20.08 14.31 -40.86
C ILE A 176 19.68 15.78 -40.89
N LYS A 177 20.15 16.53 -41.89
CA LYS A 177 19.79 17.93 -42.09
C LYS A 177 18.39 18.05 -42.67
N GLN A 178 17.43 18.45 -41.81
CA GLN A 178 16.04 18.63 -42.20
C GLN A 178 15.85 19.97 -42.93
N ARG A 179 15.09 19.97 -44.02
CA ARG A 179 14.69 21.18 -44.75
C ARG A 179 13.73 22.06 -43.90
N GLN A 180 12.84 21.43 -43.11
CA GLN A 180 11.83 22.10 -42.30
C GLN A 180 11.45 21.23 -41.10
N ARG A 181 11.38 21.81 -39.90
CA ARG A 181 11.13 21.06 -38.63
C ARG A 181 9.65 21.07 -38.19
N TYR A 182 8.81 21.89 -38.76
CA TYR A 182 7.36 22.04 -38.51
C TYR A 182 6.96 22.27 -37.02
N THR A 183 7.89 22.59 -36.14
CA THR A 183 7.64 22.75 -34.69
C THR A 183 6.69 23.89 -34.35
N LYS A 184 6.72 25.01 -35.12
CA LYS A 184 5.78 26.12 -34.91
C LYS A 184 4.38 25.78 -35.42
N VAL A 185 4.30 25.14 -36.57
CA VAL A 185 3.03 24.75 -37.22
C VAL A 185 2.31 23.70 -36.36
N SER A 186 3.02 22.68 -35.86
CA SER A 186 2.44 21.66 -35.00
C SER A 186 1.90 22.20 -33.68
N LYS A 187 2.60 23.18 -33.07
CA LYS A 187 2.10 23.89 -31.86
C LYS A 187 0.85 24.70 -32.15
N GLN A 188 0.78 25.35 -33.33
CA GLN A 188 -0.38 26.14 -33.73
C GLN A 188 -1.60 25.24 -34.03
N MET A 189 -1.41 24.09 -34.68
CA MET A 189 -2.46 23.09 -34.88
C MET A 189 -3.09 22.63 -33.58
N VAL A 190 -2.29 22.30 -32.57
CA VAL A 190 -2.80 21.90 -31.26
C VAL A 190 -3.58 23.03 -30.59
N ARG A 191 -3.12 24.29 -30.69
CA ARG A 191 -3.83 25.46 -30.15
C ARG A 191 -5.17 25.69 -30.85
N ASN A 192 -5.21 25.57 -32.15
CA ASN A 192 -6.43 25.76 -32.95
C ASN A 192 -7.48 24.70 -32.63
N THR A 193 -7.08 23.47 -32.35
CA THR A 193 -7.99 22.40 -31.93
C THR A 193 -8.61 22.65 -30.54
N TYR A 194 -7.91 23.40 -29.66
CA TYR A 194 -8.45 23.82 -28.36
C TYR A 194 -9.39 25.03 -28.46
N ASN A 195 -9.14 25.93 -29.41
CA ASN A 195 -9.89 27.17 -29.62
C ASN A 195 -10.98 27.05 -30.70
N GLY A 196 -11.05 25.91 -31.36
CA GLY A 196 -12.09 25.62 -32.35
C GLY A 196 -13.40 25.25 -31.66
N LYS A 197 -14.28 26.24 -31.53
CA LYS A 197 -15.68 26.04 -31.39
C LYS A 197 -16.23 25.59 -32.74
#